data_78b1dd201725c894d87fecdc4918b099
#
_entry.id   78b1dd201725c894d87fecdc4918b099
#
_cell.length_a   1.000
_cell.length_b   1.000
_cell.length_c   1.000
_cell.angle_alpha   90.00
_cell.angle_beta   90.00
_cell.angle_gamma   90.00
#
_symmetry.space_group_name_H-M   'P 1'
#
loop_
_entity.id
_entity.type
_entity.pdbx_description
1 polymer ?
#
loop_
_entity_poly.entity_id
_entity_poly.type
_entity_poly.pdbx_seq_one_letter_code
_entity_poly.pdbx_strand_id
1 'polypeptide(L)'
;MITGGQRHEAAFFEALMDQVRVMQPTGRPKTRPEAVAADKAYDAKWIRQWCLQRNIESVIPTRKSTGSGAGRPPTCDEEKYEDRNVVERCVGRLKECRRIATRFEKKARHFKAMLQWAFVAEYLAV
;
A
#
# COMPACT_ATOMS: atom_id res chain seq x y z
N MET A 1 10.21 2.69 0.38
CA MET A 1 11.12 1.56 0.72
C MET A 1 11.22 0.65 -0.49
N ILE A 2 12.40 0.09 -0.77
CA ILE A 2 12.59 -0.91 -1.83
C ILE A 2 13.14 -2.17 -1.18
N THR A 3 12.52 -3.30 -1.45
CA THR A 3 12.87 -4.60 -0.88
C THR A 3 13.17 -5.60 -2.00
N GLY A 4 13.89 -6.67 -1.68
CA GLY A 4 14.06 -7.80 -2.61
C GLY A 4 12.72 -8.49 -2.86
N GLY A 5 12.44 -8.85 -4.12
CA GLY A 5 11.16 -9.41 -4.54
C GLY A 5 10.79 -10.78 -3.95
N GLN A 6 11.67 -11.38 -3.17
CA GLN A 6 11.44 -12.68 -2.51
C GLN A 6 10.81 -12.53 -1.11
N ARG A 7 10.78 -11.32 -0.55
CA ARG A 7 10.25 -11.11 0.80
C ARG A 7 8.75 -10.86 0.76
N HIS A 8 8.04 -11.48 1.69
CA HIS A 8 6.60 -11.30 1.85
C HIS A 8 6.31 -9.84 2.21
N GLU A 9 5.54 -9.15 1.41
CA GLU A 9 5.29 -7.70 1.50
C GLU A 9 4.64 -7.31 2.85
N ALA A 10 3.78 -8.16 3.38
CA ALA A 10 3.13 -7.94 4.67
C ALA A 10 4.12 -7.70 5.82
N ALA A 11 5.32 -8.32 5.79
CA ALA A 11 6.33 -8.13 6.82
C ALA A 11 6.85 -6.68 6.94
N PHE A 12 6.62 -5.86 5.91
CA PHE A 12 7.05 -4.46 5.89
C PHE A 12 5.90 -3.48 6.18
N PHE A 13 4.73 -3.99 6.51
CA PHE A 13 3.53 -3.18 6.70
C PHE A 13 3.75 -2.05 7.73
N GLU A 14 4.21 -2.35 8.93
CA GLU A 14 4.45 -1.33 9.95
C GLU A 14 5.48 -0.30 9.52
N ALA A 15 6.62 -0.76 8.96
CA ALA A 15 7.66 0.13 8.48
C ALA A 15 7.21 1.04 7.33
N LEU A 16 6.25 0.60 6.53
CA LEU A 16 5.60 1.44 5.50
C LEU A 16 4.67 2.47 6.14
N MET A 17 3.85 2.04 7.09
CA MET A 17 2.90 2.92 7.76
C MET A 17 3.61 4.02 8.56
N ASP A 18 4.74 3.71 9.18
CA ASP A 18 5.56 4.70 9.90
C ASP A 18 6.16 5.78 8.98
N GLN A 19 6.26 5.51 7.69
CA GLN A 19 6.73 6.49 6.69
C GLN A 19 5.62 7.36 6.10
N VAL A 20 4.35 7.09 6.42
CA VAL A 20 3.23 7.88 5.89
C VAL A 20 3.33 9.32 6.40
N ARG A 21 3.43 10.26 5.46
CA ARG A 21 3.47 11.70 5.70
C ARG A 21 2.71 12.38 4.58
N VAL A 22 1.49 12.80 4.85
CA VAL A 22 0.67 13.55 3.90
C VAL A 22 0.71 15.02 4.30
N MET A 23 1.34 15.82 3.47
CA MET A 23 1.41 17.26 3.69
C MET A 23 0.02 17.86 3.63
N GLN A 24 -0.26 18.75 4.58
CA GLN A 24 -1.50 19.51 4.61
C GLN A 24 -1.20 20.95 4.15
N PRO A 25 -2.16 21.67 3.59
CA PRO A 25 -1.98 23.07 3.23
C PRO A 25 -1.59 23.94 4.42
N THR A 26 -2.11 23.58 5.60
CA THR A 26 -1.81 24.23 6.87
C THR A 26 -1.66 23.18 7.98
N GLY A 27 -0.73 23.41 8.91
CA GLY A 27 -0.54 22.55 10.06
C GLY A 27 0.45 21.39 9.87
N ARG A 28 0.37 20.41 10.75
CA ARG A 28 1.26 19.25 10.75
C ARG A 28 0.87 18.24 9.66
N PRO A 29 1.84 17.54 9.05
CA PRO A 29 1.54 16.43 8.13
C PRO A 29 0.66 15.37 8.79
N LYS A 30 -0.34 14.86 8.08
CA LYS A 30 -1.08 13.67 8.49
C LYS A 30 -0.16 12.44 8.45
N THR A 31 -0.01 11.78 9.57
CA THR A 31 0.82 10.57 9.69
C THR A 31 -0.01 9.30 9.85
N ARG A 32 -1.30 9.46 10.14
CA ARG A 32 -2.25 8.37 10.33
C ARG A 32 -3.37 8.49 9.30
N PRO A 33 -3.55 7.50 8.41
CA PRO A 33 -4.69 7.45 7.51
C PRO A 33 -5.97 7.10 8.27
N GLU A 34 -7.12 7.38 7.70
CA GLU A 34 -8.43 6.98 8.22
C GLU A 34 -8.71 5.51 7.91
N ALA A 35 -8.34 5.08 6.71
CA ALA A 35 -8.47 3.70 6.27
C ALA A 35 -7.23 3.22 5.51
N VAL A 36 -7.01 1.91 5.52
CA VAL A 36 -5.97 1.24 4.71
C VAL A 36 -6.64 0.16 3.86
N ALA A 37 -6.64 0.38 2.55
CA ALA A 37 -7.05 -0.63 1.59
C ALA A 37 -5.84 -1.43 1.11
N ALA A 38 -5.91 -2.75 1.21
CA ALA A 38 -4.85 -3.64 0.76
C ALA A 38 -5.43 -4.93 0.16
N ASP A 39 -4.59 -5.68 -0.54
CA ASP A 39 -4.99 -6.95 -1.13
C ASP A 39 -5.05 -8.09 -0.10
N LYS A 40 -5.53 -9.26 -0.54
CA LYS A 40 -5.63 -10.46 0.31
C LYS A 40 -4.29 -10.96 0.84
N ALA A 41 -3.14 -10.51 0.31
CA ALA A 41 -1.82 -10.87 0.84
C ALA A 41 -1.58 -10.24 2.22
N TYR A 42 -2.25 -9.14 2.50
CA TYR A 42 -2.21 -8.45 3.79
C TYR A 42 -3.28 -8.93 4.79
N ASP A 43 -4.09 -9.95 4.44
CA ASP A 43 -5.07 -10.54 5.36
C ASP A 43 -4.37 -11.35 6.45
N ALA A 44 -3.86 -10.65 7.45
CA ALA A 44 -3.24 -11.22 8.62
C ALA A 44 -3.86 -10.62 9.89
N LYS A 45 -4.11 -11.48 10.88
CA LYS A 45 -4.73 -11.08 12.15
C LYS A 45 -3.97 -9.93 12.82
N TRP A 46 -2.64 -9.97 12.81
CA TRP A 46 -1.82 -8.95 13.43
C TRP A 46 -1.93 -7.58 12.72
N ILE A 47 -2.08 -7.53 11.37
CA ILE A 47 -2.28 -6.29 10.62
C ILE A 47 -3.63 -5.66 11.00
N ARG A 48 -4.70 -6.45 11.04
CA ARG A 48 -6.02 -5.95 11.46
C ARG A 48 -6.00 -5.44 12.90
N GLN A 49 -5.31 -6.15 13.79
CA GLN A 49 -5.16 -5.74 15.19
C GLN A 49 -4.33 -4.45 15.31
N TRP A 50 -3.28 -4.32 14.53
CA TRP A 50 -2.46 -3.09 14.45
C TRP A 50 -3.29 -1.89 13.98
N CYS A 51 -4.12 -2.06 12.95
CA CYS A 51 -5.04 -1.03 12.48
C CYS A 51 -6.06 -0.65 13.56
N LEU A 52 -6.69 -1.65 14.20
CA LEU A 52 -7.69 -1.45 15.24
C LEU A 52 -7.14 -0.65 16.42
N GLN A 53 -5.94 -1.00 16.91
CA GLN A 53 -5.29 -0.28 18.02
C GLN A 53 -5.01 1.20 17.72
N ARG A 54 -4.97 1.57 16.45
CA ARG A 54 -4.69 2.94 15.98
C ARG A 54 -5.92 3.66 15.45
N ASN A 55 -7.10 3.07 15.59
CA ASN A 55 -8.34 3.56 14.99
C ASN A 55 -8.20 3.82 13.50
N ILE A 56 -7.61 2.86 12.79
CA ILE A 56 -7.48 2.83 11.33
C ILE A 56 -8.41 1.76 10.81
N GLU A 57 -9.29 2.10 9.88
CA GLU A 57 -10.15 1.13 9.23
C GLU A 57 -9.34 0.22 8.31
N SER A 58 -9.49 -1.11 8.45
CA SER A 58 -8.81 -2.07 7.59
C SER A 58 -9.74 -2.58 6.49
N VAL A 59 -9.57 -2.07 5.27
CA VAL A 59 -10.34 -2.47 4.08
C VAL A 59 -9.54 -3.55 3.35
N ILE A 60 -9.53 -4.75 3.91
CA ILE A 60 -8.75 -5.90 3.41
C ILE A 60 -9.69 -7.09 3.24
N PRO A 61 -9.83 -7.66 2.03
CA PRO A 61 -10.67 -8.84 1.83
C PRO A 61 -10.12 -10.07 2.57
N THR A 62 -11.02 -10.88 3.10
CA THR A 62 -10.66 -12.15 3.78
C THR A 62 -10.24 -13.22 2.78
N ARG A 63 -9.25 -14.03 3.16
CA ARG A 63 -8.93 -15.25 2.42
C ARG A 63 -9.97 -16.35 2.74
N LYS A 64 -10.46 -17.05 1.72
CA LYS A 64 -11.45 -18.13 1.89
C LYS A 64 -10.99 -19.28 2.80
N SER A 65 -9.66 -19.45 3.01
CA SER A 65 -9.07 -20.52 3.82
C SER A 65 -8.97 -20.20 5.31
N THR A 66 -9.25 -18.99 5.74
CA THR A 66 -9.15 -18.56 7.15
C THR A 66 -10.48 -18.72 7.91
N GLY A 67 -11.45 -19.41 7.35
CA GLY A 67 -12.84 -19.49 7.80
C GLY A 67 -13.13 -20.36 9.02
N SER A 68 -12.13 -20.78 9.82
CA SER A 68 -12.36 -21.61 11.02
C SER A 68 -12.14 -20.89 12.35
N GLY A 69 -12.00 -19.56 12.35
CA GLY A 69 -11.95 -18.78 13.58
C GLY A 69 -13.35 -18.60 14.18
N ALA A 70 -13.49 -18.84 15.48
CA ALA A 70 -14.71 -18.48 16.20
C ALA A 70 -14.93 -16.96 16.12
N GLY A 71 -16.03 -16.52 15.51
CA GLY A 71 -16.41 -15.14 15.40
C GLY A 71 -16.97 -14.73 14.02
N ARG A 72 -17.62 -13.57 13.98
CA ARG A 72 -18.11 -13.00 12.72
C ARG A 72 -16.91 -12.65 11.83
N PRO A 73 -16.88 -13.08 10.55
CA PRO A 73 -15.81 -12.69 9.65
C PRO A 73 -15.74 -11.16 9.51
N PRO A 74 -14.52 -10.59 9.39
CA PRO A 74 -14.38 -9.15 9.19
C PRO A 74 -15.09 -8.76 7.89
N THR A 75 -15.94 -7.75 7.98
CA THR A 75 -16.63 -7.17 6.83
C THR A 75 -15.64 -6.30 6.07
N CYS A 76 -15.53 -6.49 4.76
CA CYS A 76 -14.80 -5.59 3.88
C CYS A 76 -15.80 -4.60 3.29
N ASP A 77 -15.52 -3.32 3.38
CA ASP A 77 -16.26 -2.27 2.70
C ASP A 77 -15.89 -2.33 1.21
N GLU A 78 -16.81 -2.80 0.37
CA GLU A 78 -16.57 -3.01 -1.06
C GLU A 78 -16.35 -1.70 -1.80
N GLU A 79 -17.08 -0.65 -1.46
CA GLU A 79 -16.96 0.67 -2.09
C GLU A 79 -15.57 1.26 -1.84
N LYS A 80 -15.11 1.26 -0.59
CA LYS A 80 -13.74 1.70 -0.26
C LYS A 80 -12.67 0.77 -0.84
N TYR A 81 -12.99 -0.51 -1.04
CA TYR A 81 -12.06 -1.43 -1.67
C TYR A 81 -11.88 -1.16 -3.17
N GLU A 82 -12.93 -0.72 -3.84
CA GLU A 82 -12.86 -0.31 -5.25
C GLU A 82 -11.94 0.89 -5.46
N ASP A 83 -11.84 1.79 -4.50
CA ASP A 83 -10.89 2.92 -4.52
C ASP A 83 -9.43 2.48 -4.68
N ARG A 84 -9.09 1.24 -4.29
CA ARG A 84 -7.77 0.64 -4.51
C ARG A 84 -7.38 0.61 -6.00
N ASN A 85 -8.33 0.62 -6.91
CA ASN A 85 -8.11 0.68 -8.35
C ASN A 85 -7.26 1.91 -8.77
N VAL A 86 -7.30 3.00 -8.01
CA VAL A 86 -6.44 4.18 -8.24
C VAL A 86 -4.97 3.80 -8.18
N VAL A 87 -4.58 2.99 -7.18
CA VAL A 87 -3.20 2.51 -7.02
C VAL A 87 -2.82 1.56 -8.15
N GLU A 88 -3.72 0.66 -8.55
CA GLU A 88 -3.47 -0.28 -9.64
C GLU A 88 -3.25 0.46 -10.97
N ARG A 89 -4.07 1.45 -11.27
CA ARG A 89 -3.91 2.29 -12.47
C ARG A 89 -2.59 3.07 -12.42
N CYS A 90 -2.23 3.64 -11.27
CA CYS A 90 -0.97 4.35 -11.10
C CYS A 90 0.23 3.42 -11.36
N VAL A 91 0.22 2.24 -10.75
CA VAL A 91 1.27 1.22 -10.96
C VAL A 91 1.29 0.74 -12.42
N GLY A 92 0.12 0.62 -13.06
CA GLY A 92 0.00 0.30 -14.50
C GLY A 92 0.74 1.31 -15.35
N ARG A 93 0.45 2.61 -15.20
CA ARG A 93 1.12 3.70 -15.91
C ARG A 93 2.63 3.72 -15.66
N LEU A 94 3.07 3.54 -14.41
CA LEU A 94 4.50 3.44 -14.11
C LEU A 94 5.19 2.29 -14.84
N LYS A 95 4.50 1.17 -15.05
CA LYS A 95 5.02 0.02 -15.80
C LYS A 95 5.12 0.26 -17.31
N GLU A 96 4.44 1.26 -17.87
CA GLU A 96 4.64 1.67 -19.26
C GLU A 96 6.07 2.19 -19.48
N CYS A 97 6.69 2.75 -18.45
CA CYS A 97 8.11 3.02 -18.46
C CYS A 97 8.91 1.71 -18.38
N ARG A 98 9.44 1.26 -19.54
CA ARG A 98 10.16 -0.01 -19.68
C ARG A 98 11.28 -0.17 -18.65
N ARG A 99 12.01 0.88 -18.31
CA ARG A 99 13.10 0.85 -17.34
C ARG A 99 12.62 0.53 -15.92
N ILE A 100 11.39 0.94 -15.58
CA ILE A 100 10.75 0.60 -14.30
C ILE A 100 10.23 -0.83 -14.33
N ALA A 101 9.51 -1.20 -15.37
CA ALA A 101 8.92 -2.53 -15.50
C ALA A 101 9.97 -3.65 -15.45
N THR A 102 11.10 -3.45 -16.10
CA THR A 102 12.19 -4.44 -16.17
C THR A 102 13.24 -4.30 -15.08
N ARG A 103 13.08 -3.36 -14.16
CA ARG A 103 14.07 -3.05 -13.10
C ARG A 103 15.50 -2.95 -13.66
N PHE A 104 15.68 -2.16 -14.68
CA PHE A 104 16.94 -2.04 -15.38
C PHE A 104 18.08 -1.55 -14.47
N GLU A 105 17.74 -0.76 -13.46
CA GLU A 105 18.70 -0.23 -12.51
C GLU A 105 19.11 -1.28 -11.47
N LYS A 106 20.37 -1.67 -11.47
CA LYS A 106 20.92 -2.67 -10.53
C LYS A 106 21.02 -2.15 -9.10
N LYS A 107 21.28 -0.85 -8.92
CA LYS A 107 21.41 -0.24 -7.59
C LYS A 107 20.05 0.25 -7.08
N ALA A 108 19.64 -0.21 -5.91
CA ALA A 108 18.36 0.15 -5.29
C ALA A 108 18.14 1.67 -5.18
N ARG A 109 19.22 2.44 -4.88
CA ARG A 109 19.14 3.91 -4.81
C ARG A 109 18.79 4.55 -6.15
N HIS A 110 19.33 4.05 -7.26
CA HIS A 110 19.04 4.58 -8.60
C HIS A 110 17.63 4.19 -9.03
N PHE A 111 17.22 2.97 -8.76
CA PHE A 111 15.85 2.52 -9.02
C PHE A 111 14.83 3.35 -8.23
N LYS A 112 15.12 3.63 -6.94
CA LYS A 112 14.28 4.51 -6.11
C LYS A 112 14.18 5.92 -6.71
N ALA A 113 15.30 6.51 -7.10
CA ALA A 113 15.32 7.84 -7.71
C ALA A 113 14.48 7.87 -8.99
N MET A 114 14.61 6.87 -9.84
CA MET A 114 13.84 6.76 -11.07
C MET A 114 12.33 6.62 -10.82
N LEU A 115 11.94 5.83 -9.83
CA LEU A 115 10.55 5.73 -9.40
C LEU A 115 10.02 7.09 -8.90
N GLN A 116 10.79 7.80 -8.10
CA GLN A 116 10.40 9.12 -7.60
C GLN A 116 10.18 10.11 -8.76
N TRP A 117 11.07 10.13 -9.73
CA TRP A 117 10.92 10.97 -10.93
C TRP A 117 9.68 10.60 -11.75
N ALA A 118 9.39 9.31 -11.91
CA ALA A 118 8.20 8.85 -12.62
C ALA A 118 6.92 9.27 -11.89
N PHE A 119 6.86 9.19 -10.57
CA PHE A 119 5.73 9.69 -9.79
C PHE A 119 5.56 11.22 -9.92
N VAL A 120 6.66 11.97 -9.92
CA VAL A 120 6.59 13.42 -10.14
C VAL A 120 6.05 13.74 -11.54
N ALA A 121 6.52 13.03 -12.56
CA ALA A 121 6.04 13.21 -13.93
C ALA A 121 4.54 12.89 -14.05
N GLU A 122 4.08 11.79 -13.46
CA GLU A 122 2.65 11.44 -13.38
C GLU A 122 1.83 12.52 -12.69
N TYR A 123 2.34 13.06 -11.59
CA TYR A 123 1.64 14.11 -10.83
C TYR A 123 1.53 15.44 -11.62
N LEU A 124 2.54 15.77 -12.42
CA LEU A 124 2.56 16.99 -13.23
C LEU A 124 1.81 16.84 -14.57
N ALA A 125 1.53 15.61 -15.00
CA ALA A 125 0.79 15.33 -16.24
C ALA A 125 -0.74 15.36 -16.07
N VAL A 126 -1.24 15.62 -14.87
CA VAL A 126 -2.69 15.68 -14.54
C VAL A 126 -3.22 17.09 -14.72
#